data_9bca1a5f4975f6e6e2b8bc02e1dacecd
#
_entry.id   9bca1a5f4975f6e6e2b8bc02e1dacecd
#
_cell.length_a   1.000
_cell.length_b   1.000
_cell.length_c   1.000
_cell.angle_alpha   90.00
_cell.angle_beta   90.00
_cell.angle_gamma   90.00
#
_symmetry.space_group_name_H-M   'P 1'
#
loop_
_entity.id
_entity.type
_entity.pdbx_description
1 polymer ?
#
loop_
_entity_poly.entity_id
_entity_poly.type
_entity_poly.pdbx_seq_one_letter_code
_entity_poly.pdbx_strand_id
1 'polypeptide(L)'
;ASFLWIGRHRFDVFLEKLIPVPVVIFLVVALIIWIFLELTRHGRLMYAIGSNERAASLAGTNVNYYKILAYVISGITASIGGLLLSARLGRGDIASGNNLLLDSVAAALIGFAVLGAAKPNALGTAIGALFVGVLLHGLTMMNAPYYTQDFVKGGVLVLSLIHIYAADDSLRVD
;
A
#
# COMPACT_ATOMS: atom_id res chain seq x y z
N ALA A 1 36.35 21.28 20.24
CA ALA A 1 35.77 21.04 18.91
C ALA A 1 35.47 19.56 18.64
N SER A 2 36.26 18.62 19.21
CA SER A 2 36.10 17.15 18.96
C SER A 2 34.87 16.53 19.63
N PHE A 3 34.44 17.06 20.78
CA PHE A 3 33.29 16.50 21.52
C PHE A 3 31.92 16.72 20.83
N LEU A 4 31.77 17.85 20.16
CA LEU A 4 30.55 18.17 19.40
C LEU A 4 30.43 17.31 18.13
N TRP A 5 31.55 16.93 17.53
CA TRP A 5 31.60 16.08 16.35
C TRP A 5 31.21 14.61 16.66
N ILE A 6 31.69 14.10 17.81
CA ILE A 6 31.35 12.75 18.31
C ILE A 6 29.87 12.66 18.71
N GLY A 7 29.32 13.70 19.33
CA GLY A 7 27.90 13.76 19.68
C GLY A 7 26.97 13.73 18.46
N ARG A 8 27.32 14.50 17.42
CA ARG A 8 26.55 14.56 16.18
C ARG A 8 26.58 13.19 15.45
N HIS A 9 27.72 12.57 15.34
CA HIS A 9 27.86 11.23 14.70
C HIS A 9 27.11 10.12 15.46
N ARG A 10 27.03 10.21 16.77
CA ARG A 10 26.24 9.28 17.60
C ARG A 10 24.73 9.48 17.42
N PHE A 11 24.31 10.73 17.28
CA PHE A 11 22.90 11.06 17.05
C PHE A 11 22.45 10.63 15.64
N ASP A 12 23.27 10.84 14.63
CA ASP A 12 22.98 10.41 13.25
C ASP A 12 22.88 8.90 13.16
N VAL A 13 23.82 8.15 13.73
CA VAL A 13 23.78 6.68 13.79
C VAL A 13 22.61 6.17 14.63
N PHE A 14 22.21 6.88 15.68
CA PHE A 14 21.05 6.50 16.51
C PHE A 14 19.73 6.73 15.78
N LEU A 15 19.59 7.85 15.08
CA LEU A 15 18.43 8.14 14.24
C LEU A 15 18.33 7.19 13.03
N GLU A 16 19.45 6.88 12.39
CA GLU A 16 19.53 5.95 11.27
C GLU A 16 19.16 4.50 11.68
N LYS A 17 19.44 4.16 12.93
CA LYS A 17 19.10 2.85 13.52
C LYS A 17 17.67 2.80 14.07
N LEU A 18 17.12 3.95 14.49
CA LEU A 18 15.75 4.05 15.03
C LEU A 18 14.68 4.16 13.94
N ILE A 19 15.00 4.85 12.86
CA ILE A 19 14.07 5.05 11.74
C ILE A 19 14.76 4.60 10.46
N PRO A 20 14.56 3.36 10.03
CA PRO A 20 15.14 2.87 8.77
C PRO A 20 14.65 3.74 7.60
N VAL A 21 15.58 4.23 6.79
CA VAL A 21 15.32 5.10 5.62
C VAL A 21 14.14 4.60 4.75
N PRO A 22 13.96 3.28 4.50
CA PRO A 22 12.80 2.78 3.76
C PRO A 22 11.45 3.12 4.39
N VAL A 23 11.36 3.16 5.72
CA VAL A 23 10.11 3.50 6.43
C VAL A 23 9.77 4.98 6.23
N VAL A 24 10.77 5.86 6.29
CA VAL A 24 10.57 7.30 6.02
C VAL A 24 10.07 7.51 4.59
N ILE A 25 10.70 6.88 3.62
CA ILE A 25 10.29 6.98 2.21
C ILE A 25 8.86 6.45 2.04
N PHE A 26 8.53 5.32 2.66
CA PHE A 26 7.17 4.76 2.64
C PHE A 26 6.14 5.74 3.19
N LEU A 27 6.40 6.33 4.36
CA LEU A 27 5.49 7.30 4.98
C LEU A 27 5.33 8.57 4.14
N VAL A 28 6.40 9.09 3.58
CA VAL A 28 6.38 10.27 2.70
C VAL A 28 5.56 9.97 1.44
N VAL A 29 5.80 8.85 0.79
CA VAL A 29 5.05 8.45 -0.41
C VAL A 29 3.57 8.22 -0.08
N ALA A 30 3.26 7.54 1.02
CA ALA A 30 1.89 7.30 1.47
C ALA A 30 1.17 8.63 1.77
N LEU A 31 1.85 9.58 2.41
CA LEU A 31 1.31 10.91 2.69
C LEU A 31 1.04 11.71 1.41
N ILE A 32 1.97 11.70 0.47
CA ILE A 32 1.80 12.39 -0.83
C ILE A 32 0.60 11.82 -1.58
N ILE A 33 0.47 10.50 -1.66
CA ILE A 33 -0.64 9.84 -2.34
C ILE A 33 -1.96 10.12 -1.61
N TRP A 34 -1.97 10.10 -0.29
CA TRP A 34 -3.15 10.42 0.51
C TRP A 34 -3.61 11.87 0.24
N ILE A 35 -2.71 12.84 0.32
CA ILE A 35 -3.00 14.25 0.01
C ILE A 35 -3.54 14.37 -1.43
N PHE A 36 -2.89 13.71 -2.38
CA PHE A 36 -3.32 13.74 -3.78
C PHE A 36 -4.72 13.19 -3.97
N LEU A 37 -5.05 12.04 -3.38
CA LEU A 37 -6.34 11.38 -3.55
C LEU A 37 -7.47 12.08 -2.79
N GLU A 38 -7.24 12.51 -1.55
CA GLU A 38 -8.29 13.08 -0.70
C GLU A 38 -8.51 14.59 -0.93
N LEU A 39 -7.41 15.35 -1.10
CA LEU A 39 -7.48 16.81 -1.13
C LEU A 39 -7.62 17.39 -2.53
N THR A 40 -7.22 16.64 -3.59
CA THR A 40 -7.27 17.19 -4.95
C THR A 40 -8.58 16.88 -5.67
N ARG A 41 -8.92 17.72 -6.64
CA ARG A 41 -10.06 17.47 -7.55
C ARG A 41 -9.85 16.21 -8.38
N HIS A 42 -8.61 15.94 -8.78
CA HIS A 42 -8.26 14.76 -9.57
C HIS A 42 -8.49 13.46 -8.79
N GLY A 43 -8.13 13.40 -7.52
CA GLY A 43 -8.39 12.25 -6.66
C GLY A 43 -9.88 11.96 -6.52
N ARG A 44 -10.69 12.98 -6.24
CA ARG A 44 -12.15 12.83 -6.14
C ARG A 44 -12.78 12.32 -7.43
N LEU A 45 -12.32 12.78 -8.59
CA LEU A 45 -12.80 12.29 -9.88
C LEU A 45 -12.37 10.85 -10.14
N MET A 46 -11.17 10.45 -9.71
CA MET A 46 -10.73 9.05 -9.77
C MET A 46 -11.64 8.14 -8.95
N TYR A 47 -12.02 8.54 -7.73
CA TYR A 47 -12.97 7.79 -6.92
C TYR A 47 -14.35 7.71 -7.55
N ALA A 48 -14.85 8.80 -8.14
CA ALA A 48 -16.13 8.83 -8.85
C ALA A 48 -16.15 7.88 -10.05
N ILE A 49 -15.07 7.85 -10.84
CA ILE A 49 -14.90 6.94 -11.97
C ILE A 49 -14.85 5.47 -11.49
N GLY A 50 -14.10 5.21 -10.40
CA GLY A 50 -14.01 3.88 -9.81
C GLY A 50 -15.34 3.35 -9.28
N SER A 51 -16.21 4.24 -8.81
CA SER A 51 -17.54 3.90 -8.33
C SER A 51 -18.54 3.64 -9.46
N ASN A 52 -18.61 4.53 -10.45
CA ASN A 52 -19.49 4.38 -11.62
C ASN A 52 -18.91 5.12 -12.83
N GLU A 53 -18.28 4.36 -13.73
CA GLU A 53 -17.65 4.89 -14.93
C GLU A 53 -18.65 5.57 -15.89
N ARG A 54 -19.84 4.98 -16.04
CA ARG A 54 -20.87 5.52 -16.94
C ARG A 54 -21.42 6.84 -16.44
N ALA A 55 -21.72 6.93 -15.13
CA ALA A 55 -22.19 8.17 -14.53
C ALA A 55 -21.14 9.29 -14.63
N ALA A 56 -19.87 8.99 -14.38
CA ALA A 56 -18.77 9.95 -14.52
C ALA A 56 -18.59 10.43 -15.97
N SER A 57 -18.73 9.54 -16.94
CA SER A 57 -18.69 9.89 -18.37
C SER A 57 -19.86 10.79 -18.79
N LEU A 58 -21.08 10.48 -18.33
CA LEU A 58 -22.27 11.32 -18.59
C LEU A 58 -22.16 12.71 -17.96
N ALA A 59 -21.45 12.82 -16.83
CA ALA A 59 -21.11 14.09 -16.18
C ALA A 59 -20.01 14.89 -16.90
N GLY A 60 -19.56 14.44 -18.07
CA GLY A 60 -18.55 15.13 -18.89
C GLY A 60 -17.10 14.89 -18.47
N THR A 61 -16.85 13.91 -17.60
CA THR A 61 -15.49 13.59 -17.16
C THR A 61 -14.77 12.72 -18.19
N ASN A 62 -13.55 13.09 -18.56
CA ASN A 62 -12.74 12.29 -19.47
C ASN A 62 -12.15 11.06 -18.76
N VAL A 63 -12.88 9.95 -18.77
CA VAL A 63 -12.53 8.71 -18.07
C VAL A 63 -11.17 8.16 -18.49
N ASN A 64 -10.85 8.20 -19.79
CA ASN A 64 -9.59 7.66 -20.31
C ASN A 64 -8.37 8.42 -19.75
N TYR A 65 -8.46 9.73 -19.63
CA TYR A 65 -7.38 10.53 -19.04
C TYR A 65 -7.11 10.11 -17.59
N TYR A 66 -8.15 9.94 -16.78
CA TYR A 66 -7.98 9.55 -15.38
C TYR A 66 -7.52 8.10 -15.20
N LYS A 67 -7.91 7.20 -16.09
CA LYS A 67 -7.36 5.84 -16.12
C LYS A 67 -5.85 5.86 -16.39
N ILE A 68 -5.42 6.58 -17.42
CA ILE A 68 -3.99 6.71 -17.74
C ILE A 68 -3.23 7.32 -16.55
N LEU A 69 -3.76 8.37 -15.95
CA LEU A 69 -3.15 9.03 -14.80
C LEU A 69 -3.00 8.06 -13.60
N ALA A 70 -4.01 7.23 -13.33
CA ALA A 70 -3.94 6.21 -12.28
C ALA A 70 -2.83 5.17 -12.54
N TYR A 71 -2.71 4.70 -13.80
CA TYR A 71 -1.63 3.78 -14.18
C TYR A 71 -0.25 4.41 -14.06
N VAL A 72 -0.09 5.68 -14.44
CA VAL A 72 1.18 6.40 -14.30
C VAL A 72 1.59 6.53 -12.83
N ILE A 73 0.66 6.92 -11.95
CA ILE A 73 0.93 7.01 -10.50
C ILE A 73 1.29 5.64 -9.93
N SER A 74 0.55 4.60 -10.31
CA SER A 74 0.84 3.23 -9.90
C SER A 74 2.22 2.77 -10.37
N GLY A 75 2.60 3.06 -11.62
CA GLY A 75 3.93 2.74 -12.17
C GLY A 75 5.07 3.44 -11.42
N ILE A 76 4.90 4.72 -11.10
CA ILE A 76 5.89 5.49 -10.33
C ILE A 76 6.06 4.90 -8.92
N THR A 77 4.97 4.61 -8.23
CA THR A 77 5.03 4.03 -6.88
C THR A 77 5.63 2.62 -6.89
N ALA A 78 5.28 1.80 -7.87
CA ALA A 78 5.87 0.48 -8.04
C ALA A 78 7.38 0.55 -8.32
N SER A 79 7.84 1.53 -9.11
CA SER A 79 9.26 1.75 -9.38
C SER A 79 10.03 2.14 -8.11
N ILE A 80 9.47 3.01 -7.27
CA ILE A 80 10.06 3.37 -5.97
C ILE A 80 10.15 2.13 -5.08
N GLY A 81 9.09 1.32 -5.01
CA GLY A 81 9.09 0.06 -4.26
C GLY A 81 10.15 -0.93 -4.75
N GLY A 82 10.30 -1.08 -6.06
CA GLY A 82 11.32 -1.93 -6.67
C GLY A 82 12.75 -1.47 -6.36
N LEU A 83 13.00 -0.14 -6.40
CA LEU A 83 14.29 0.44 -6.02
C LEU A 83 14.63 0.17 -4.54
N LEU A 84 13.66 0.35 -3.65
CA LEU A 84 13.84 0.08 -2.22
C LEU A 84 14.12 -1.41 -1.96
N LEU A 85 13.44 -2.29 -2.67
CA LEU A 85 13.67 -3.73 -2.57
C LEU A 85 15.07 -4.10 -3.04
N SER A 86 15.49 -3.61 -4.21
CA SER A 86 16.82 -3.85 -4.77
C SER A 86 17.92 -3.29 -3.85
N ALA A 87 17.71 -2.13 -3.27
CA ALA A 87 18.64 -1.55 -2.29
C ALA A 87 18.76 -2.41 -1.02
N ARG A 88 17.63 -2.99 -0.56
CA ARG A 88 17.61 -3.88 0.61
C ARG A 88 18.33 -5.22 0.34
N LEU A 89 18.16 -5.78 -0.85
CA LEU A 89 18.78 -7.05 -1.23
C LEU A 89 20.25 -6.90 -1.66
N GLY A 90 20.69 -5.66 -1.94
CA GLY A 90 22.02 -5.38 -2.48
C GLY A 90 22.25 -5.92 -3.90
N ARG A 91 21.20 -6.41 -4.55
CA ARG A 91 21.24 -6.97 -5.91
C ARG A 91 19.88 -6.84 -6.59
N GLY A 92 19.87 -6.81 -7.93
CA GLY A 92 18.66 -6.97 -8.72
C GLY A 92 18.29 -8.45 -8.84
N ASP A 93 17.10 -8.82 -8.40
CA ASP A 93 16.59 -10.18 -8.52
C ASP A 93 15.25 -10.16 -9.24
N ILE A 94 15.18 -10.87 -10.37
CA ILE A 94 14.00 -10.89 -11.24
C ILE A 94 12.80 -11.57 -10.57
N ALA A 95 13.03 -12.55 -9.71
CA ALA A 95 11.98 -13.33 -9.06
C ALA A 95 11.37 -12.64 -7.82
N SER A 96 12.07 -11.70 -7.20
CA SER A 96 11.64 -11.03 -5.96
C SER A 96 10.33 -10.26 -6.09
N GLY A 97 9.96 -9.85 -7.32
CA GLY A 97 8.73 -9.09 -7.59
C GLY A 97 7.45 -9.92 -7.55
N ASN A 98 7.52 -11.23 -7.79
CA ASN A 98 6.34 -12.09 -7.95
C ASN A 98 5.48 -12.14 -6.67
N ASN A 99 6.12 -12.22 -5.51
CA ASN A 99 5.41 -12.28 -4.23
C ASN A 99 4.85 -10.93 -3.81
N LEU A 100 5.46 -9.83 -4.24
CA LEU A 100 5.01 -8.47 -3.90
C LEU A 100 3.65 -8.12 -4.51
N LEU A 101 3.29 -8.71 -5.65
CA LEU A 101 1.99 -8.49 -6.26
C LEU A 101 0.87 -8.99 -5.34
N LEU A 102 0.99 -10.21 -4.83
CA LEU A 102 0.00 -10.79 -3.92
C LEU A 102 -0.08 -10.02 -2.60
N ASP A 103 1.08 -9.63 -2.06
CA ASP A 103 1.18 -8.86 -0.82
C ASP A 103 0.54 -7.47 -0.97
N SER A 104 0.74 -6.80 -2.10
CA SER A 104 0.16 -5.48 -2.37
C SER A 104 -1.36 -5.53 -2.53
N VAL A 105 -1.88 -6.54 -3.21
CA VAL A 105 -3.33 -6.76 -3.34
C VAL A 105 -3.94 -7.07 -1.97
N ALA A 106 -3.30 -7.94 -1.17
CA ALA A 106 -3.74 -8.24 0.19
C ALA A 106 -3.78 -6.99 1.06
N ALA A 107 -2.73 -6.17 1.03
CA ALA A 107 -2.67 -4.92 1.77
C ALA A 107 -3.79 -3.94 1.37
N ALA A 108 -4.08 -3.82 0.07
CA ALA A 108 -5.13 -2.95 -0.44
C ALA A 108 -6.52 -3.42 0.02
N LEU A 109 -6.81 -4.72 -0.06
CA LEU A 109 -8.10 -5.30 0.35
C LEU A 109 -8.31 -5.24 1.87
N ILE A 110 -7.26 -5.51 2.67
CA ILE A 110 -7.31 -5.36 4.13
C ILE A 110 -7.55 -3.90 4.48
N GLY A 111 -6.87 -2.98 3.81
CA GLY A 111 -7.04 -1.56 4.02
C GLY A 111 -8.46 -1.07 3.71
N PHE A 112 -9.08 -1.63 2.70
CA PHE A 112 -10.49 -1.38 2.37
C PHE A 112 -11.42 -1.87 3.49
N ALA A 113 -11.18 -3.07 4.03
CA ALA A 113 -12.02 -3.67 5.07
C ALA A 113 -11.89 -2.97 6.44
N VAL A 114 -10.67 -2.55 6.82
CA VAL A 114 -10.38 -2.00 8.16
C VAL A 114 -11.01 -0.63 8.39
N LEU A 115 -11.01 0.25 7.40
CA LEU A 115 -11.53 1.60 7.57
C LEU A 115 -13.02 1.74 7.27
N GLY A 116 -13.70 0.68 6.88
CA GLY A 116 -15.18 0.65 6.72
C GLY A 116 -15.74 1.72 5.78
N ALA A 117 -14.88 2.41 5.06
CA ALA A 117 -15.23 3.58 4.25
C ALA A 117 -15.64 3.13 2.86
N ALA A 118 -16.49 2.23 2.59
CA ALA A 118 -17.06 1.90 1.25
C ALA A 118 -16.22 2.32 -0.01
N LYS A 119 -14.98 2.80 0.21
CA LYS A 119 -14.05 3.32 -0.80
C LYS A 119 -12.62 2.90 -0.47
N PRO A 120 -11.87 2.37 -1.44
CA PRO A 120 -10.43 2.15 -1.28
C PRO A 120 -9.77 3.50 -0.94
N ASN A 121 -8.95 3.56 0.10
CA ASN A 121 -8.24 4.77 0.48
C ASN A 121 -6.76 4.52 0.75
N ALA A 122 -5.92 5.54 0.55
CA ALA A 122 -4.48 5.42 0.68
C ALA A 122 -4.03 5.12 2.13
N LEU A 123 -4.71 5.70 3.13
CA LEU A 123 -4.40 5.44 4.55
C LEU A 123 -4.73 4.00 4.93
N GLY A 124 -5.90 3.50 4.49
CA GLY A 124 -6.27 2.10 4.71
C GLY A 124 -5.25 1.14 4.09
N THR A 125 -4.83 1.40 2.86
CA THR A 125 -3.80 0.58 2.20
C THR A 125 -2.47 0.63 2.93
N ALA A 126 -2.07 1.79 3.46
CA ALA A 126 -0.84 1.90 4.26
C ALA A 126 -0.93 1.09 5.57
N ILE A 127 -2.05 1.14 6.27
CA ILE A 127 -2.31 0.33 7.46
C ILE A 127 -2.34 -1.16 7.10
N GLY A 128 -3.02 -1.53 6.01
CA GLY A 128 -3.05 -2.90 5.50
C GLY A 128 -1.66 -3.43 5.16
N ALA A 129 -0.81 -2.61 4.54
CA ALA A 129 0.57 -2.97 4.24
C ALA A 129 1.42 -3.21 5.51
N LEU A 130 1.24 -2.37 6.54
CA LEU A 130 1.88 -2.58 7.83
C LEU A 130 1.40 -3.88 8.49
N PHE A 131 0.09 -4.14 8.45
CA PHE A 131 -0.48 -5.37 9.01
C PHE A 131 0.08 -6.62 8.31
N VAL A 132 0.07 -6.64 6.97
CA VAL A 132 0.63 -7.76 6.18
C VAL A 132 2.12 -7.93 6.50
N GLY A 133 2.87 -6.83 6.57
CA GLY A 133 4.30 -6.84 6.91
C GLY A 133 4.58 -7.45 8.27
N VAL A 134 3.83 -7.05 9.31
CA VAL A 134 3.96 -7.59 10.67
C VAL A 134 3.57 -9.07 10.71
N LEU A 135 2.50 -9.45 10.02
CA LEU A 135 2.01 -10.83 9.96
C LEU A 135 3.06 -11.75 9.32
N LEU A 136 3.61 -11.36 8.16
CA LEU A 136 4.63 -12.15 7.45
C LEU A 136 5.92 -12.24 8.26
N HIS A 137 6.33 -11.15 8.89
CA HIS A 137 7.52 -11.14 9.74
C HIS A 137 7.35 -12.02 10.97
N GLY A 138 6.16 -12.00 11.59
CA GLY A 138 5.81 -12.88 12.70
C GLY A 138 5.85 -14.35 12.30
N LEU A 139 5.29 -14.72 11.15
CA LEU A 139 5.37 -16.10 10.63
C LEU A 139 6.80 -16.54 10.37
N THR A 140 7.65 -15.64 9.84
CA THR A 140 9.07 -15.93 9.62
C THR A 140 9.80 -16.16 10.95
N MET A 141 9.50 -15.39 12.00
CA MET A 141 10.08 -15.58 13.33
C MET A 141 9.64 -16.89 13.98
N MET A 142 8.43 -17.36 13.69
CA MET A 142 7.93 -18.68 14.14
C MET A 142 8.53 -19.85 13.33
N ASN A 143 9.46 -19.57 12.42
CA ASN A 143 10.08 -20.56 11.54
C ASN A 143 9.06 -21.33 10.69
N ALA A 144 7.93 -20.66 10.37
CA ALA A 144 6.89 -21.25 9.54
C ALA A 144 7.40 -21.48 8.12
N PRO A 145 7.17 -22.66 7.53
CA PRO A 145 7.61 -22.96 6.19
C PRO A 145 6.95 -22.03 5.16
N TYR A 146 7.64 -21.80 4.07
CA TYR A 146 7.26 -20.82 3.03
C TYR A 146 5.82 -20.99 2.51
N TYR A 147 5.39 -22.24 2.30
CA TYR A 147 4.02 -22.52 1.85
C TYR A 147 2.94 -22.12 2.86
N THR A 148 3.26 -22.08 4.16
CA THR A 148 2.31 -21.60 5.19
C THR A 148 2.04 -20.10 5.05
N GLN A 149 3.06 -19.32 4.69
CA GLN A 149 2.92 -17.89 4.45
C GLN A 149 1.96 -17.62 3.28
N ASP A 150 2.09 -18.35 2.18
CA ASP A 150 1.21 -18.20 1.02
C ASP A 150 -0.22 -18.65 1.34
N PHE A 151 -0.39 -19.68 2.16
CA PHE A 151 -1.69 -20.14 2.62
C PHE A 151 -2.38 -19.09 3.52
N VAL A 152 -1.64 -18.46 4.42
CA VAL A 152 -2.17 -17.39 5.28
C VAL A 152 -2.54 -16.17 4.46
N LYS A 153 -1.72 -15.77 3.48
CA LYS A 153 -2.03 -14.68 2.55
C LYS A 153 -3.32 -14.95 1.79
N GLY A 154 -3.45 -16.14 1.21
CA GLY A 154 -4.67 -16.57 0.51
C GLY A 154 -5.90 -16.57 1.42
N GLY A 155 -5.77 -17.07 2.64
CA GLY A 155 -6.84 -17.07 3.63
C GLY A 155 -7.31 -15.66 4.01
N VAL A 156 -6.38 -14.75 4.26
CA VAL A 156 -6.68 -13.34 4.57
C VAL A 156 -7.36 -12.66 3.38
N LEU A 157 -6.94 -12.93 2.16
CA LEU A 157 -7.58 -12.42 0.94
C LEU A 157 -9.04 -12.89 0.83
N VAL A 158 -9.28 -14.18 1.01
CA VAL A 158 -10.63 -14.76 0.94
C VAL A 158 -11.54 -14.18 2.02
N LEU A 159 -11.05 -14.08 3.27
CA LEU A 159 -11.81 -13.49 4.38
C LEU A 159 -12.14 -12.02 4.12
N SER A 160 -11.19 -11.24 3.61
CA SER A 160 -11.41 -9.84 3.24
C SER A 160 -12.45 -9.72 2.13
N LEU A 161 -12.39 -10.59 1.13
CA LEU A 161 -13.33 -10.61 0.01
C LEU A 161 -14.75 -10.97 0.47
N ILE A 162 -14.89 -11.98 1.34
CA ILE A 162 -16.19 -12.36 1.92
C ILE A 162 -16.80 -11.20 2.71
N HIS A 163 -16.00 -10.48 3.48
CA HIS A 163 -16.46 -9.31 4.26
C HIS A 163 -16.96 -8.17 3.36
N ILE A 164 -16.27 -7.93 2.24
CA ILE A 164 -16.64 -6.92 1.26
C ILE A 164 -17.98 -7.29 0.59
N TYR A 165 -18.14 -8.54 0.17
CA TYR A 165 -19.40 -9.00 -0.45
C TYR A 165 -20.57 -9.02 0.54
N ALA A 166 -20.34 -9.44 1.78
CA ALA A 166 -21.38 -9.42 2.81
C ALA A 166 -21.86 -8.00 3.14
N ALA A 167 -20.97 -7.02 3.10
CA ALA A 167 -21.31 -5.61 3.28
C ALA A 167 -22.12 -5.05 2.09
N ASP A 168 -21.82 -5.46 0.85
CA ASP A 168 -22.56 -5.01 -0.35
C ASP A 168 -23.97 -5.59 -0.40
N ASP A 169 -24.16 -6.84 -0.01
CA ASP A 169 -25.48 -7.47 0.06
C ASP A 169 -26.38 -6.82 1.14
N SER A 170 -25.83 -6.37 2.26
CA SER A 170 -26.60 -5.67 3.29
C SER A 170 -27.14 -4.31 2.82
N LEU A 171 -26.47 -3.66 1.86
CA LEU A 171 -26.89 -2.37 1.29
C LEU A 171 -27.91 -2.52 0.14
N ARG A 172 -28.12 -3.73 -0.36
CA ARG A 172 -29.07 -4.01 -1.45
C ARG A 172 -30.47 -4.42 -0.98
N VAL A 173 -30.65 -4.70 0.29
CA VAL A 173 -31.91 -5.22 0.85
C VAL A 173 -32.83 -4.10 1.38
N ASP A 174 -32.33 -2.86 1.45
CA ASP A 174 -33.10 -1.63 1.79
C ASP A 174 -33.40 -0.81 0.52
#